data_d9ed6433fd9c2d6e127dab1893eaeed9
#
_entry.id   d9ed6433fd9c2d6e127dab1893eaeed9
#
_cell.length_a   1.000
_cell.length_b   1.000
_cell.length_c   1.000
_cell.angle_alpha   90.00
_cell.angle_beta   90.00
_cell.angle_gamma   90.00
#
_symmetry.space_group_name_H-M   'P 1'
#
loop_
_entity.id
_entity.type
_entity.pdbx_description
1 polymer ?
#
loop_
_entity_poly.entity_id
_entity_poly.type
_entity_poly.pdbx_seq_one_letter_code
_entity_poly.pdbx_strand_id
1 'polypeptide(L)'
;MNISKKITVLLFLLLLVFSCGDNNSENENTANTTSTKQKNNSGNTDTETKNKAENTVQGIRYGSDTVGYVTKPENWLEFTDPNSSPTAVQLSIDPVNIVTLDLLSKDGKANSEKAAYVLMQKYLNEGIPKENITLDPVDINGYQGTSLTIKYNDGTIMIVNCIDHEGKVYFISMEGLQNRQTLMEMAKVIETWKPTK
;
A
#
# COMPACT_ATOMS: atom_id res chain seq x y z
N MET A 1 33.05 17.48 9.62
CA MET A 1 32.60 16.07 9.60
C MET A 1 31.44 16.02 8.62
N ASN A 2 31.72 15.59 7.38
CA ASN A 2 30.76 15.66 6.27
C ASN A 2 29.81 14.48 6.36
N ILE A 3 28.57 14.75 6.74
CA ILE A 3 27.48 13.78 6.62
C ILE A 3 27.06 13.79 5.14
N SER A 4 27.54 12.79 4.44
CA SER A 4 27.30 12.58 3.00
C SER A 4 25.82 12.27 2.77
N LYS A 5 25.16 13.21 2.10
CA LYS A 5 23.87 13.08 1.48
C LYS A 5 23.89 11.93 0.47
N LYS A 6 23.21 10.84 0.77
CA LYS A 6 22.74 9.86 -0.21
C LYS A 6 21.40 9.27 0.24
N ILE A 7 20.40 10.12 0.38
CA ILE A 7 19.02 9.64 0.25
C ILE A 7 18.71 9.80 -1.23
N THR A 8 19.10 8.78 -1.99
CA THR A 8 18.64 8.65 -3.37
C THR A 8 17.36 7.86 -3.30
N VAL A 9 16.25 8.56 -3.13
CA VAL A 9 14.93 7.97 -3.41
C VAL A 9 14.85 7.79 -4.92
N LEU A 10 15.34 6.63 -5.39
CA LEU A 10 15.30 6.25 -6.78
C LEU A 10 13.92 5.61 -7.07
N LEU A 11 12.90 6.43 -7.17
CA LEU A 11 11.62 5.99 -7.71
C LEU A 11 11.69 5.99 -9.24
N PHE A 12 12.37 4.99 -9.81
CA PHE A 12 12.34 4.76 -11.24
C PHE A 12 11.00 4.13 -11.61
N LEU A 13 10.17 4.92 -12.29
CA LEU A 13 8.95 4.44 -12.93
C LEU A 13 9.34 3.48 -14.05
N LEU A 14 9.27 2.18 -13.77
CA LEU A 14 9.45 1.16 -14.79
C LEU A 14 8.15 1.08 -15.61
N LEU A 15 8.18 1.63 -16.82
CA LEU A 15 7.21 1.31 -17.87
C LEU A 15 7.35 -0.18 -18.21
N LEU A 16 6.58 -1.01 -17.52
CA LEU A 16 6.46 -2.44 -17.84
C LEU A 16 5.65 -2.59 -19.12
N VAL A 17 6.32 -2.69 -20.23
CA VAL A 17 5.75 -3.20 -21.48
C VAL A 17 5.65 -4.73 -21.33
N PHE A 18 4.47 -5.21 -20.94
CA PHE A 18 4.20 -6.65 -20.95
C PHE A 18 3.98 -7.11 -22.38
N SER A 19 5.00 -7.78 -22.94
CA SER A 19 4.84 -8.58 -24.14
C SER A 19 4.20 -9.91 -23.75
N CYS A 20 3.00 -10.19 -24.28
CA CYS A 20 2.33 -11.47 -24.15
C CYS A 20 3.08 -12.55 -24.91
N GLY A 21 3.43 -13.63 -24.23
CA GLY A 21 3.74 -14.92 -24.84
C GLY A 21 2.67 -15.91 -24.39
N ASP A 22 1.82 -16.31 -25.35
CA ASP A 22 0.87 -17.42 -25.18
C ASP A 22 1.63 -18.74 -25.04
N ASN A 23 1.29 -19.54 -24.05
CA ASN A 23 1.46 -20.98 -24.12
C ASN A 23 0.30 -21.67 -23.39
N ASN A 24 -0.56 -22.28 -24.20
CA ASN A 24 -1.54 -23.30 -23.83
C ASN A 24 -0.86 -24.49 -23.18
N SER A 25 -1.44 -24.97 -22.07
CA SER A 25 -1.43 -26.41 -21.78
C SER A 25 -2.63 -26.75 -20.90
N GLU A 26 -3.56 -27.45 -21.53
CA GLU A 26 -4.66 -28.16 -20.89
C GLU A 26 -4.10 -29.27 -19.98
N ASN A 27 -4.71 -29.48 -18.81
CA ASN A 27 -5.01 -30.84 -18.35
C ASN A 27 -6.11 -30.85 -17.29
N GLU A 28 -7.18 -31.54 -17.67
CA GLU A 28 -8.26 -31.99 -16.80
C GLU A 28 -7.72 -32.95 -15.71
N ASN A 29 -8.30 -32.94 -14.52
CA ASN A 29 -8.88 -34.14 -13.93
C ASN A 29 -9.76 -33.89 -12.72
N THR A 30 -10.86 -34.53 -12.80
CA THR A 30 -12.06 -34.79 -12.02
C THR A 30 -11.78 -35.49 -10.67
N ALA A 31 -12.63 -35.22 -9.70
CA ALA A 31 -13.38 -36.12 -8.81
C ALA A 31 -13.37 -35.66 -7.34
N ASN A 32 -14.49 -35.23 -6.89
CA ASN A 32 -15.57 -35.98 -6.19
C ASN A 32 -15.46 -36.09 -4.65
N THR A 33 -16.58 -35.68 -4.02
CA THR A 33 -17.25 -36.24 -2.82
C THR A 33 -16.69 -35.80 -1.46
N THR A 34 -17.44 -35.35 -0.45
CA THR A 34 -18.77 -35.70 0.04
C THR A 34 -19.14 -34.75 1.17
N SER A 35 -20.42 -34.44 1.26
CA SER A 35 -21.13 -33.76 2.35
C SER A 35 -20.90 -34.39 3.74
N THR A 36 -20.85 -33.53 4.77
CA THR A 36 -21.51 -33.89 6.04
C THR A 36 -22.10 -32.62 6.68
N LYS A 37 -23.41 -32.60 6.76
CA LYS A 37 -24.19 -31.70 7.61
C LYS A 37 -24.00 -32.10 9.07
N GLN A 38 -23.72 -31.11 9.91
CA GLN A 38 -24.19 -31.20 11.28
C GLN A 38 -24.68 -29.84 11.80
N LYS A 39 -25.93 -29.87 12.23
CA LYS A 39 -26.75 -28.84 12.80
C LYS A 39 -26.67 -28.99 14.32
N ASN A 40 -26.52 -27.88 15.03
CA ASN A 40 -27.15 -27.54 16.33
C ASN A 40 -26.39 -26.37 16.93
N ASN A 41 -26.99 -25.33 17.20
CA ASN A 41 -28.11 -24.84 18.00
C ASN A 41 -27.61 -23.98 19.15
N SER A 42 -28.20 -22.78 19.18
CA SER A 42 -28.54 -21.96 20.36
C SER A 42 -27.49 -21.08 21.05
N GLY A 43 -27.67 -19.79 20.86
CA GLY A 43 -27.86 -18.83 21.95
C GLY A 43 -26.61 -18.22 22.57
N ASN A 44 -26.22 -17.04 22.16
CA ASN A 44 -26.36 -15.88 23.03
C ASN A 44 -26.01 -14.61 22.24
N THR A 45 -26.96 -13.72 22.26
CA THR A 45 -26.83 -12.36 21.71
C THR A 45 -26.11 -11.54 22.77
N ASP A 46 -24.82 -11.36 22.60
CA ASP A 46 -24.12 -10.23 23.20
C ASP A 46 -23.64 -9.33 22.07
N THR A 47 -24.45 -8.32 21.84
CA THR A 47 -24.14 -7.20 20.97
C THR A 47 -23.06 -6.37 21.66
N GLU A 48 -21.81 -6.78 21.51
CA GLU A 48 -20.70 -5.86 21.74
C GLU A 48 -20.70 -4.82 20.62
N THR A 49 -21.41 -3.74 20.87
CA THR A 49 -21.21 -2.48 20.15
C THR A 49 -19.79 -2.02 20.46
N LYS A 50 -18.83 -2.46 19.66
CA LYS A 50 -17.51 -1.84 19.61
C LYS A 50 -17.72 -0.40 19.18
N ASN A 51 -17.76 0.50 20.15
CA ASN A 51 -17.54 1.92 19.93
C ASN A 51 -16.13 2.06 19.31
N LYS A 52 -16.06 2.00 17.96
CA LYS A 52 -14.93 2.46 17.19
C LYS A 52 -14.89 3.97 17.46
N ALA A 53 -14.06 4.39 18.41
CA ALA A 53 -13.74 5.81 18.57
C ALA A 53 -13.25 6.27 17.20
N GLU A 54 -14.04 7.07 16.53
CA GLU A 54 -13.73 7.65 15.24
C GLU A 54 -12.55 8.60 15.48
N ASN A 55 -11.32 8.10 15.32
CA ASN A 55 -10.11 8.91 15.26
C ASN A 55 -10.13 9.68 13.94
N THR A 56 -11.02 10.65 13.84
CA THR A 56 -11.15 11.51 12.65
C THR A 56 -9.91 12.39 12.55
N VAL A 57 -9.09 12.16 11.54
CA VAL A 57 -8.01 13.07 11.18
C VAL A 57 -8.64 14.39 10.75
N GLN A 58 -8.31 15.49 11.45
CA GLN A 58 -8.72 16.81 11.05
C GLN A 58 -7.79 17.36 9.99
N GLY A 59 -8.34 17.98 8.93
CA GLY A 59 -7.54 18.52 7.84
C GLY A 59 -8.36 18.71 6.57
N ILE A 60 -7.67 18.87 5.47
CA ILE A 60 -8.26 19.05 4.13
C ILE A 60 -8.10 17.80 3.28
N ARG A 61 -9.02 17.57 2.32
CA ARG A 61 -8.88 16.51 1.33
C ARG A 61 -7.80 16.89 0.34
N TYR A 62 -6.74 16.09 0.26
CA TYR A 62 -5.55 16.32 -0.55
C TYR A 62 -5.21 15.08 -1.38
N GLY A 63 -4.93 15.29 -2.66
CA GLY A 63 -4.71 14.23 -3.64
C GLY A 63 -5.12 14.66 -5.04
N SER A 64 -5.42 13.70 -5.90
CA SER A 64 -5.95 13.93 -7.24
C SER A 64 -6.89 12.79 -7.68
N ASP A 65 -7.69 13.00 -8.71
CA ASP A 65 -8.57 11.97 -9.28
C ASP A 65 -7.80 10.78 -9.86
N THR A 66 -6.49 10.94 -10.08
CA THR A 66 -5.63 9.86 -10.56
C THR A 66 -5.19 8.92 -9.45
N VAL A 67 -4.82 9.45 -8.29
CA VAL A 67 -4.19 8.69 -7.19
C VAL A 67 -5.07 8.55 -5.95
N GLY A 68 -6.25 9.18 -5.97
CA GLY A 68 -7.14 9.26 -4.82
C GLY A 68 -6.75 10.38 -3.85
N TYR A 69 -7.43 10.40 -2.70
CA TYR A 69 -7.34 11.50 -1.74
C TYR A 69 -7.21 10.97 -0.32
N VAL A 70 -6.41 11.63 0.49
CA VAL A 70 -6.33 11.46 1.94
C VAL A 70 -6.76 12.74 2.66
N THR A 71 -7.00 12.67 3.97
CA THR A 71 -7.15 13.87 4.81
C THR A 71 -5.77 14.32 5.27
N LYS A 72 -5.26 15.42 4.71
CA LYS A 72 -3.98 16.02 5.08
C LYS A 72 -4.17 16.91 6.33
N PRO A 73 -3.46 16.67 7.44
CA PRO A 73 -3.43 17.60 8.55
C PRO A 73 -2.87 18.96 8.15
N GLU A 74 -3.29 20.04 8.81
CA GLU A 74 -2.88 21.41 8.46
C GLU A 74 -1.37 21.66 8.56
N ASN A 75 -0.73 21.00 9.54
CA ASN A 75 0.70 21.13 9.79
C ASN A 75 1.60 20.27 8.92
N TRP A 76 1.01 19.42 8.02
CA TRP A 76 1.79 18.61 7.09
C TRP A 76 2.17 19.38 5.84
N LEU A 77 3.38 19.14 5.37
CA LEU A 77 3.95 19.77 4.20
C LEU A 77 3.53 19.04 2.92
N GLU A 78 3.33 19.81 1.87
CA GLU A 78 3.15 19.33 0.50
C GLU A 78 4.46 19.49 -0.25
N PHE A 79 4.88 18.49 -0.99
CA PHE A 79 6.07 18.60 -1.80
C PHE A 79 6.01 17.67 -3.02
N THR A 80 6.96 17.83 -3.91
CA THR A 80 7.13 16.97 -5.08
C THR A 80 8.60 16.61 -5.17
N ASP A 81 8.90 15.30 -5.06
CA ASP A 81 10.22 14.80 -5.39
C ASP A 81 10.37 14.79 -6.92
N PRO A 82 11.39 15.46 -7.48
CA PRO A 82 11.62 15.49 -8.92
C PRO A 82 11.89 14.11 -9.55
N ASN A 83 12.21 13.10 -8.73
CA ASN A 83 12.43 11.72 -9.17
C ASN A 83 11.18 10.85 -9.04
N SER A 84 10.08 11.38 -8.50
CA SER A 84 8.83 10.64 -8.43
C SER A 84 8.07 10.67 -9.76
N SER A 85 7.07 9.78 -9.85
CA SER A 85 6.15 9.76 -10.99
C SER A 85 5.47 11.13 -11.16
N PRO A 86 5.18 11.56 -12.40
CA PRO A 86 4.43 12.81 -12.64
C PRO A 86 3.03 12.83 -12.03
N THR A 87 2.47 11.66 -11.71
CA THR A 87 1.16 11.52 -11.08
C THR A 87 1.24 11.49 -9.56
N ALA A 88 2.41 11.28 -8.98
CA ALA A 88 2.58 11.15 -7.55
C ALA A 88 2.17 12.42 -6.79
N VAL A 89 1.50 12.21 -5.67
CA VAL A 89 1.16 13.25 -4.70
C VAL A 89 1.83 12.89 -3.39
N GLN A 90 2.57 13.83 -2.82
CA GLN A 90 3.39 13.58 -1.64
C GLN A 90 3.10 14.56 -0.52
N LEU A 91 3.11 14.01 0.70
CA LEU A 91 2.91 14.73 1.96
C LEU A 91 4.01 14.35 2.92
N SER A 92 4.39 15.24 3.81
CA SER A 92 5.35 14.91 4.87
C SER A 92 5.01 15.57 6.20
N ILE A 93 5.36 14.89 7.29
CA ILE A 93 5.38 15.46 8.64
C ILE A 93 6.64 16.32 8.78
N ASP A 94 7.75 15.83 8.26
CA ASP A 94 9.08 16.41 8.32
C ASP A 94 9.90 15.94 7.09
N PRO A 95 11.16 16.35 6.92
CA PRO A 95 11.95 16.00 5.74
C PRO A 95 12.24 14.50 5.52
N VAL A 96 11.88 13.63 6.46
CA VAL A 96 12.20 12.19 6.44
C VAL A 96 10.95 11.32 6.37
N ASN A 97 9.86 11.75 7.02
CA ASN A 97 8.64 10.97 7.17
C ASN A 97 7.61 11.39 6.12
N ILE A 98 7.42 10.56 5.11
CA ILE A 98 6.76 10.88 3.85
C ILE A 98 5.59 9.91 3.60
N VAL A 99 4.46 10.44 3.15
CA VAL A 99 3.35 9.67 2.56
C VAL A 99 3.31 9.98 1.06
N THR A 100 3.25 8.93 0.24
CA THR A 100 3.14 9.06 -1.22
C THR A 100 1.89 8.32 -1.72
N LEU A 101 1.12 9.01 -2.55
CA LEU A 101 0.02 8.45 -3.32
C LEU A 101 0.43 8.42 -4.78
N ASP A 102 0.26 7.28 -5.45
CA ASP A 102 0.52 7.13 -6.89
C ASP A 102 -0.37 6.05 -7.51
N LEU A 103 -0.23 5.82 -8.79
CA LEU A 103 -0.98 4.83 -9.55
C LEU A 103 -0.01 3.85 -10.22
N LEU A 104 -0.07 2.56 -9.84
CA LEU A 104 0.78 1.52 -10.41
C LEU A 104 0.23 0.95 -11.72
N SER A 105 -1.10 0.79 -11.82
CA SER A 105 -1.74 0.22 -13.00
C SER A 105 -3.13 0.82 -13.20
N LYS A 106 -3.51 1.02 -14.45
CA LYS A 106 -4.83 1.58 -14.86
C LYS A 106 -5.56 0.75 -15.90
N ASP A 107 -5.00 -0.37 -16.33
CA ASP A 107 -5.46 -1.12 -17.50
C ASP A 107 -6.16 -2.45 -17.17
N GLY A 108 -6.36 -2.74 -15.89
CA GLY A 108 -7.00 -3.96 -15.42
C GLY A 108 -6.17 -5.25 -15.56
N LYS A 109 -4.90 -5.15 -16.01
CA LYS A 109 -4.03 -6.32 -16.20
C LYS A 109 -3.25 -6.75 -14.97
N ALA A 110 -3.17 -5.88 -13.98
CA ALA A 110 -2.54 -6.15 -12.69
C ALA A 110 -3.58 -6.09 -11.56
N ASN A 111 -3.29 -6.79 -10.49
CA ASN A 111 -3.97 -6.65 -9.19
C ASN A 111 -2.93 -6.29 -8.13
N SER A 112 -3.41 -5.98 -6.93
CA SER A 112 -2.58 -5.57 -5.80
C SER A 112 -1.52 -6.60 -5.43
N GLU A 113 -1.86 -7.90 -5.43
CA GLU A 113 -0.93 -8.98 -5.10
C GLU A 113 0.23 -9.04 -6.11
N LYS A 114 -0.10 -9.04 -7.41
CA LYS A 114 0.91 -9.04 -8.48
C LYS A 114 1.79 -7.79 -8.43
N ALA A 115 1.20 -6.62 -8.19
CA ALA A 115 1.94 -5.37 -8.07
C ALA A 115 2.89 -5.38 -6.87
N ALA A 116 2.42 -5.81 -5.70
CA ALA A 116 3.24 -5.94 -4.50
C ALA A 116 4.37 -6.97 -4.69
N TYR A 117 4.10 -8.09 -5.37
CA TYR A 117 5.12 -9.08 -5.69
C TYR A 117 6.20 -8.52 -6.61
N VAL A 118 5.84 -7.75 -7.64
CA VAL A 118 6.81 -7.11 -8.55
C VAL A 118 7.69 -6.10 -7.79
N LEU A 119 7.09 -5.30 -6.90
CA LEU A 119 7.83 -4.39 -6.03
C LEU A 119 8.78 -5.16 -5.09
N MET A 120 8.31 -6.25 -4.47
CA MET A 120 9.16 -7.11 -3.65
C MET A 120 10.38 -7.61 -4.43
N GLN A 121 10.18 -8.13 -5.65
CA GLN A 121 11.29 -8.59 -6.49
C GLN A 121 12.28 -7.47 -6.82
N LYS A 122 11.78 -6.26 -7.06
CA LYS A 122 12.64 -5.08 -7.27
C LYS A 122 13.55 -4.85 -6.06
N TYR A 123 13.01 -4.82 -4.84
CA TYR A 123 13.81 -4.58 -3.62
C TYR A 123 14.79 -5.72 -3.31
N LEU A 124 14.41 -6.98 -3.57
CA LEU A 124 15.32 -8.11 -3.48
C LEU A 124 16.51 -7.95 -4.45
N ASN A 125 16.26 -7.51 -5.69
CA ASN A 125 17.30 -7.26 -6.70
C ASN A 125 18.18 -6.04 -6.34
N GLU A 126 17.66 -5.10 -5.57
CA GLU A 126 18.43 -3.97 -5.00
C GLU A 126 19.25 -4.37 -3.77
N GLY A 127 19.19 -5.63 -3.34
CA GLY A 127 19.99 -6.19 -2.27
C GLY A 127 19.37 -6.09 -0.88
N ILE A 128 18.09 -5.78 -0.77
CA ILE A 128 17.37 -5.85 0.52
C ILE A 128 17.23 -7.34 0.90
N PRO A 129 17.66 -7.75 2.11
CA PRO A 129 17.51 -9.12 2.58
C PRO A 129 16.02 -9.56 2.62
N LYS A 130 15.76 -10.81 2.23
CA LYS A 130 14.39 -11.33 2.18
C LYS A 130 13.67 -11.26 3.53
N GLU A 131 14.38 -11.48 4.62
CA GLU A 131 13.88 -11.38 6.00
C GLU A 131 13.45 -9.97 6.41
N ASN A 132 13.88 -8.96 5.67
CA ASN A 132 13.50 -7.58 5.87
C ASN A 132 12.28 -7.16 5.04
N ILE A 133 11.70 -8.09 4.28
CA ILE A 133 10.54 -7.83 3.41
C ILE A 133 9.39 -8.76 3.80
N THR A 134 8.19 -8.19 4.03
CA THR A 134 6.96 -8.96 4.27
C THR A 134 5.84 -8.52 3.35
N LEU A 135 4.95 -9.46 3.03
CA LEU A 135 3.71 -9.24 2.29
C LEU A 135 2.54 -9.68 3.15
N ASP A 136 1.57 -8.80 3.34
CA ASP A 136 0.39 -9.05 4.15
C ASP A 136 -0.88 -8.53 3.46
N PRO A 137 -2.05 -9.14 3.65
CA PRO A 137 -3.32 -8.53 3.25
C PRO A 137 -3.54 -7.21 3.97
N VAL A 138 -4.15 -6.24 3.31
CA VAL A 138 -4.49 -4.95 3.89
C VAL A 138 -5.91 -4.52 3.50
N ASP A 139 -6.55 -3.81 4.41
CA ASP A 139 -7.79 -3.06 4.18
C ASP A 139 -7.55 -1.60 4.56
N ILE A 140 -7.76 -0.70 3.61
CA ILE A 140 -7.71 0.74 3.85
C ILE A 140 -9.10 1.30 3.59
N ASN A 141 -9.81 1.67 4.64
CA ASN A 141 -11.12 2.30 4.56
C ASN A 141 -12.15 1.48 3.74
N GLY A 142 -12.07 0.13 3.81
CA GLY A 142 -12.93 -0.80 3.08
C GLY A 142 -12.40 -1.20 1.69
N TYR A 143 -11.25 -0.68 1.26
CA TYR A 143 -10.59 -1.06 0.01
C TYR A 143 -9.52 -2.12 0.29
N GLN A 144 -9.66 -3.26 -0.36
CA GLN A 144 -8.80 -4.43 -0.16
C GLN A 144 -7.52 -4.33 -1.01
N GLY A 145 -6.45 -4.93 -0.50
CA GLY A 145 -5.18 -4.95 -1.21
C GLY A 145 -4.11 -5.80 -0.56
N THR A 146 -2.87 -5.54 -0.97
CA THR A 146 -1.67 -6.20 -0.45
C THR A 146 -0.67 -5.14 0.03
N SER A 147 -0.23 -5.26 1.26
CA SER A 147 0.80 -4.43 1.87
C SER A 147 2.17 -5.08 1.74
N LEU A 148 3.17 -4.31 1.34
CA LEU A 148 4.57 -4.68 1.30
C LEU A 148 5.32 -3.83 2.32
N THR A 149 5.91 -4.47 3.31
CA THR A 149 6.78 -3.80 4.31
C THR A 149 8.25 -4.09 4.00
N ILE A 150 9.06 -3.05 3.97
CA ILE A 150 10.50 -3.11 3.72
C ILE A 150 11.23 -2.42 4.88
N LYS A 151 12.16 -3.13 5.51
CA LYS A 151 13.03 -2.59 6.57
C LYS A 151 14.43 -2.39 6.01
N TYR A 152 14.92 -1.16 6.08
CA TYR A 152 16.27 -0.82 5.63
C TYR A 152 17.27 -0.92 6.79
N ASN A 153 18.53 -1.17 6.45
CA ASN A 153 19.62 -1.31 7.44
C ASN A 153 19.99 0.00 8.16
N ASP A 154 19.57 1.13 7.61
CA ASP A 154 19.80 2.47 8.19
C ASP A 154 18.75 2.87 9.25
N GLY A 155 17.81 1.97 9.55
CA GLY A 155 16.74 2.21 10.52
C GLY A 155 15.51 2.88 9.91
N THR A 156 15.42 3.02 8.60
CA THR A 156 14.19 3.44 7.92
C THR A 156 13.28 2.24 7.61
N ILE A 157 12.01 2.53 7.41
CA ILE A 157 10.99 1.56 7.00
C ILE A 157 10.16 2.18 5.89
N MET A 158 9.78 1.38 4.92
CA MET A 158 8.79 1.72 3.91
C MET A 158 7.65 0.70 3.95
N ILE A 159 6.43 1.19 3.98
CA ILE A 159 5.21 0.37 3.89
C ILE A 159 4.45 0.83 2.67
N VAL A 160 4.25 -0.08 1.72
CA VAL A 160 3.56 0.17 0.46
C VAL A 160 2.26 -0.63 0.45
N ASN A 161 1.14 0.04 0.36
CA ASN A 161 -0.16 -0.58 0.20
C ASN A 161 -0.58 -0.50 -1.28
N CYS A 162 -0.62 -1.64 -1.94
CA CYS A 162 -1.18 -1.80 -3.27
C CYS A 162 -2.67 -2.06 -3.12
N ILE A 163 -3.54 -1.16 -3.58
CA ILE A 163 -4.99 -1.24 -3.37
C ILE A 163 -5.71 -1.40 -4.70
N ASP A 164 -6.57 -2.42 -4.79
CA ASP A 164 -7.40 -2.68 -5.96
C ASP A 164 -8.69 -1.86 -5.92
N HIS A 165 -8.96 -1.10 -6.99
CA HIS A 165 -10.26 -0.45 -7.18
C HIS A 165 -10.52 -0.17 -8.66
N GLU A 166 -11.67 -0.62 -9.17
CA GLU A 166 -12.14 -0.38 -10.55
C GLU A 166 -11.10 -0.67 -11.65
N GLY A 167 -10.40 -1.81 -11.54
CA GLY A 167 -9.40 -2.23 -12.52
C GLY A 167 -8.09 -1.42 -12.46
N LYS A 168 -7.92 -0.62 -11.43
CA LYS A 168 -6.69 0.11 -11.13
C LYS A 168 -6.00 -0.49 -9.92
N VAL A 169 -4.67 -0.31 -9.85
CA VAL A 169 -3.88 -0.60 -8.65
C VAL A 169 -3.26 0.70 -8.17
N TYR A 170 -3.70 1.15 -7.01
CA TYR A 170 -3.18 2.35 -6.35
C TYR A 170 -1.98 2.02 -5.48
N PHE A 171 -1.03 2.93 -5.44
CA PHE A 171 0.14 2.88 -4.57
C PHE A 171 -0.03 3.91 -3.46
N ILE A 172 -0.10 3.43 -2.23
CA ILE A 172 -0.27 4.27 -1.05
C ILE A 172 0.83 3.89 -0.07
N SER A 173 1.86 4.71 0.03
CA SER A 173 3.01 4.38 0.88
C SER A 173 3.24 5.36 1.99
N MET A 174 3.91 4.87 3.03
CA MET A 174 4.61 5.68 4.01
C MET A 174 6.05 5.22 4.14
N GLU A 175 6.96 6.18 4.24
CA GLU A 175 8.38 5.95 4.41
C GLU A 175 8.91 6.87 5.51
N GLY A 176 9.82 6.39 6.34
CA GLY A 176 10.40 7.19 7.40
C GLY A 176 11.21 6.38 8.41
N LEU A 177 11.62 7.04 9.47
CA LEU A 177 12.29 6.39 10.59
C LEU A 177 11.33 5.45 11.32
N GLN A 178 11.87 4.37 11.91
CA GLN A 178 11.11 3.40 12.71
C GLN A 178 10.69 4.00 14.06
N ASN A 179 10.01 5.14 14.03
CA ASN A 179 9.39 5.77 15.19
C ASN A 179 7.91 5.40 15.22
N ARG A 180 7.49 4.67 16.25
CA ARG A 180 6.11 4.17 16.37
C ARG A 180 5.07 5.27 16.31
N GLN A 181 5.29 6.41 17.00
CA GLN A 181 4.31 7.49 17.03
C GLN A 181 4.13 8.10 15.65
N THR A 182 5.22 8.43 14.97
CA THR A 182 5.21 9.01 13.61
C THR A 182 4.59 8.05 12.59
N LEU A 183 4.94 6.75 12.67
CA LEU A 183 4.32 5.73 11.81
C LEU A 183 2.81 5.62 12.04
N MET A 184 2.36 5.70 13.30
CA MET A 184 0.92 5.70 13.60
C MET A 184 0.21 6.96 13.09
N GLU A 185 0.85 8.12 13.11
CA GLU A 185 0.30 9.36 12.56
C GLU A 185 0.16 9.27 11.04
N MET A 186 1.17 8.76 10.34
CA MET A 186 1.11 8.51 8.89
C MET A 186 0.04 7.47 8.54
N ALA A 187 -0.05 6.37 9.29
CA ALA A 187 -1.06 5.34 9.08
C ALA A 187 -2.48 5.89 9.21
N LYS A 188 -2.76 6.74 10.21
CA LYS A 188 -4.07 7.39 10.36
C LYS A 188 -4.44 8.25 9.14
N VAL A 189 -3.48 8.95 8.54
CA VAL A 189 -3.71 9.72 7.31
C VAL A 189 -4.03 8.77 6.15
N ILE A 190 -3.26 7.69 5.99
CA ILE A 190 -3.48 6.66 4.97
C ILE A 190 -4.87 6.01 5.14
N GLU A 191 -5.30 5.72 6.36
CA GLU A 191 -6.63 5.15 6.65
C GLU A 191 -7.79 6.05 6.20
N THR A 192 -7.54 7.33 5.90
CA THR A 192 -8.57 8.23 5.33
C THR A 192 -8.64 8.17 3.80
N TRP A 193 -7.80 7.38 3.16
CA TRP A 193 -7.73 7.32 1.70
C TRP A 193 -9.04 6.85 1.07
N LYS A 194 -9.39 7.52 -0.03
CA LYS A 194 -10.49 7.15 -0.93
C LYS A 194 -10.09 7.46 -2.37
N PRO A 195 -10.57 6.70 -3.36
CA PRO A 195 -10.26 6.94 -4.77
C PRO A 195 -10.89 8.23 -5.32
N THR A 196 -11.91 8.76 -4.65
CA THR A 196 -12.63 10.00 -5.02
C THR A 196 -12.58 11.02 -3.88
N LYS A 197 -12.75 12.30 -4.22
CA LYS A 197 -12.74 13.42 -3.26
C LYS A 197 -13.94 13.40 -2.31
#